data_ddb5c21ce906acd93b7eb3844ebaa66f
#
_entry.id   ddb5c21ce906acd93b7eb3844ebaa66f
#
_cell.length_a   1.000
_cell.length_b   1.000
_cell.length_c   1.000
_cell.angle_alpha   90.00
_cell.angle_beta   90.00
_cell.angle_gamma   90.00
#
_symmetry.space_group_name_H-M   'P 1'
#
loop_
_entity.id
_entity.type
_entity.pdbx_description
1 polymer ?
#
loop_
_entity_poly.entity_id
_entity_poly.type
_entity_poly.pdbx_seq_one_letter_code
_entity_poly.pdbx_strand_id
1 'polypeptide(L)'
;MGSIFRRAEQYLDRIDDGAFIEIGSSRAGDDGSTNVIAAWADQRNKQLVTVDFDPAVCTALRGQTLSNVEIVNSNGEDYLRSTKGPISFLYLDNFDWDWHPLNTEDFVLEQQARYKQLGRTMTNLTSQMAHLNQAILAMPSMTLRSLIVCDDTWYNEHWGHYSGKSGAAVPYLIGQGYRILETEEYPTYGTILGRW
;
A
#
# COMPACT_ATOMS: atom_id res chain seq x y z
N MET A 1 10.23 -7.60 4.88
CA MET A 1 8.77 -7.30 4.91
C MET A 1 8.22 -7.69 6.27
N GLY A 2 7.46 -6.83 6.91
CA GLY A 2 6.95 -7.02 8.25
C GLY A 2 5.95 -8.18 8.39
N SER A 3 5.85 -8.72 9.59
CA SER A 3 4.98 -9.86 9.89
C SER A 3 3.49 -9.53 9.67
N ILE A 4 3.08 -8.29 9.90
CA ILE A 4 1.68 -7.89 9.80
C ILE A 4 1.14 -7.98 8.37
N PHE A 5 1.93 -7.61 7.37
CA PHE A 5 1.53 -7.75 5.97
C PHE A 5 1.16 -9.22 5.64
N ARG A 6 2.00 -10.18 6.07
CA ARG A 6 1.75 -11.61 5.84
C ARG A 6 0.49 -12.12 6.55
N ARG A 7 0.08 -11.50 7.65
CA ARG A 7 -1.16 -11.83 8.36
C ARG A 7 -2.41 -11.44 7.56
N ALA A 8 -2.29 -10.53 6.58
CA ALA A 8 -3.42 -10.20 5.72
C ALA A 8 -3.97 -11.41 4.96
N GLU A 9 -3.11 -12.40 4.65
CA GLU A 9 -3.50 -13.61 3.93
C GLU A 9 -4.67 -14.36 4.59
N GLN A 10 -4.72 -14.43 5.92
CA GLN A 10 -5.78 -15.12 6.66
C GLN A 10 -7.19 -14.51 6.47
N TYR A 11 -7.27 -13.29 5.95
CA TYR A 11 -8.53 -12.57 5.71
C TYR A 11 -8.98 -12.60 4.26
N LEU A 12 -8.12 -13.03 3.31
CA LEU A 12 -8.39 -12.95 1.87
C LEU A 12 -9.55 -13.83 1.40
N ASP A 13 -9.90 -14.88 2.15
CA ASP A 13 -11.03 -15.73 1.82
C ASP A 13 -12.39 -15.13 2.26
N ARG A 14 -12.37 -13.97 2.93
CA ARG A 14 -13.57 -13.25 3.38
C ARG A 14 -14.01 -12.12 2.47
N ILE A 15 -13.15 -11.72 1.51
CA ILE A 15 -13.42 -10.59 0.62
C ILE A 15 -14.23 -11.02 -0.60
N ASP A 16 -14.91 -10.06 -1.22
CA ASP A 16 -15.67 -10.30 -2.44
C ASP A 16 -14.75 -10.56 -3.64
N ASP A 17 -15.35 -10.86 -4.77
CA ASP A 17 -14.62 -10.91 -6.02
C ASP A 17 -14.25 -9.48 -6.47
N GLY A 18 -13.00 -9.32 -6.96
CA GLY A 18 -12.44 -8.03 -7.37
C GLY A 18 -10.94 -8.09 -7.57
N ALA A 19 -10.39 -7.04 -8.15
CA ALA A 19 -8.94 -6.92 -8.36
C ALA A 19 -8.19 -6.73 -7.03
N PHE A 20 -6.94 -7.19 -7.03
CA PHE A 20 -5.94 -6.83 -6.03
C PHE A 20 -5.14 -5.66 -6.56
N ILE A 21 -5.03 -4.60 -5.78
CA ILE A 21 -4.29 -3.39 -6.14
C ILE A 21 -3.18 -3.15 -5.12
N GLU A 22 -1.98 -2.93 -5.61
CA GLU A 22 -0.83 -2.46 -4.83
C GLU A 22 -0.43 -1.08 -5.32
N ILE A 23 -0.33 -0.11 -4.42
CA ILE A 23 0.19 1.23 -4.70
C ILE A 23 1.53 1.40 -3.99
N GLY A 24 2.60 1.50 -4.78
CA GLY A 24 3.98 1.39 -4.32
C GLY A 24 4.49 -0.03 -4.49
N SER A 25 5.15 -0.28 -5.61
CA SER A 25 5.66 -1.62 -5.94
C SER A 25 6.93 -1.93 -5.18
N SER A 26 7.13 -3.19 -4.85
CA SER A 26 8.38 -3.63 -4.22
C SER A 26 9.57 -3.43 -5.14
N ARG A 27 10.66 -2.89 -4.59
CA ARG A 27 11.93 -2.65 -5.32
C ARG A 27 12.83 -3.86 -5.40
N ALA A 28 12.59 -4.92 -4.63
CA ALA A 28 13.59 -5.97 -4.45
C ALA A 28 13.01 -7.37 -4.32
N GLY A 29 13.53 -8.28 -5.16
CA GLY A 29 13.65 -9.72 -4.92
C GLY A 29 12.37 -10.51 -4.61
N ASP A 30 12.56 -11.80 -4.39
CA ASP A 30 11.47 -12.78 -4.24
C ASP A 30 10.58 -12.57 -3.00
N ASP A 31 11.08 -11.85 -1.98
CA ASP A 31 10.35 -11.56 -0.74
C ASP A 31 9.59 -10.22 -0.73
N GLY A 32 9.60 -9.50 -1.82
CA GLY A 32 8.92 -8.21 -1.96
C GLY A 32 7.39 -8.32 -1.90
N SER A 33 6.69 -7.20 -1.54
CA SER A 33 5.23 -7.17 -1.44
C SER A 33 4.57 -7.59 -2.74
N THR A 34 5.05 -7.09 -3.87
CA THR A 34 4.51 -7.41 -5.20
C THR A 34 4.46 -8.92 -5.46
N ASN A 35 5.56 -9.65 -5.19
CA ASN A 35 5.63 -11.09 -5.41
C ASN A 35 4.69 -11.87 -4.47
N VAL A 36 4.60 -11.45 -3.22
CA VAL A 36 3.72 -12.08 -2.23
C VAL A 36 2.25 -11.87 -2.58
N ILE A 37 1.86 -10.63 -2.93
CA ILE A 37 0.47 -10.33 -3.33
C ILE A 37 0.13 -11.02 -4.65
N ALA A 38 1.08 -11.09 -5.60
CA ALA A 38 0.90 -11.84 -6.85
C ALA A 38 0.59 -13.32 -6.59
N ALA A 39 1.33 -13.96 -5.67
CA ALA A 39 1.07 -15.34 -5.30
C ALA A 39 -0.32 -15.51 -4.64
N TRP A 40 -0.74 -14.59 -3.77
CA TRP A 40 -2.09 -14.62 -3.18
C TRP A 40 -3.19 -14.44 -4.21
N ALA A 41 -2.98 -13.54 -5.19
CA ALA A 41 -3.92 -13.30 -6.27
C ALA A 41 -4.03 -14.54 -7.19
N ASP A 42 -2.89 -15.14 -7.56
CA ASP A 42 -2.84 -16.34 -8.40
C ASP A 42 -3.59 -17.52 -7.77
N GLN A 43 -3.33 -17.81 -6.49
CA GLN A 43 -4.04 -18.86 -5.74
C GLN A 43 -5.57 -18.69 -5.73
N ARG A 44 -6.07 -17.47 -5.98
CA ARG A 44 -7.50 -17.12 -5.97
C ARG A 44 -8.05 -16.79 -7.34
N ASN A 45 -7.27 -17.07 -8.42
CA ASN A 45 -7.59 -16.73 -9.80
C ASN A 45 -7.95 -15.25 -9.99
N LYS A 46 -7.23 -14.36 -9.28
CA LYS A 46 -7.39 -12.92 -9.37
C LYS A 46 -6.19 -12.29 -10.08
N GLN A 47 -6.39 -11.08 -10.59
CA GLN A 47 -5.31 -10.26 -11.13
C GLN A 47 -4.77 -9.34 -10.02
N LEU A 48 -3.45 -9.20 -9.96
CA LEU A 48 -2.79 -8.10 -9.27
C LEU A 48 -2.51 -6.97 -10.26
N VAL A 49 -2.86 -5.75 -9.89
CA VAL A 49 -2.33 -4.55 -10.54
C VAL A 49 -1.40 -3.87 -9.55
N THR A 50 -0.12 -3.75 -9.90
CA THR A 50 0.86 -3.01 -9.10
C THR A 50 1.18 -1.68 -9.79
N VAL A 51 1.13 -0.60 -9.03
CA VAL A 51 1.24 0.78 -9.53
C VAL A 51 2.41 1.47 -8.87
N ASP A 52 3.35 1.95 -9.66
CA ASP A 52 4.47 2.76 -9.18
C ASP A 52 4.72 3.94 -10.09
N PHE A 53 5.05 5.10 -9.51
CA PHE A 53 5.38 6.31 -10.28
C PHE A 53 6.82 6.31 -10.78
N ASP A 54 7.71 5.48 -10.22
CA ASP A 54 9.09 5.34 -10.65
C ASP A 54 9.21 4.40 -11.85
N PRO A 55 9.54 4.90 -13.06
CA PRO A 55 9.68 4.07 -14.24
C PRO A 55 10.80 3.02 -14.12
N ALA A 56 11.81 3.25 -13.28
CA ALA A 56 12.88 2.28 -13.08
C ALA A 56 12.38 1.06 -12.29
N VAL A 57 11.54 1.26 -11.27
CA VAL A 57 10.88 0.19 -10.52
C VAL A 57 9.99 -0.64 -11.45
N CYS A 58 9.13 0.02 -12.23
CA CYS A 58 8.27 -0.67 -13.20
C CYS A 58 9.06 -1.47 -14.24
N THR A 59 10.20 -0.94 -14.71
CA THR A 59 11.07 -1.64 -15.66
C THR A 59 11.71 -2.88 -15.04
N ALA A 60 12.19 -2.77 -13.81
CA ALA A 60 12.76 -3.90 -13.08
C ALA A 60 11.73 -5.02 -12.85
N LEU A 61 10.51 -4.66 -12.48
CA LEU A 61 9.42 -5.64 -12.30
C LEU A 61 9.02 -6.35 -13.61
N ARG A 62 8.97 -5.63 -14.73
CA ARG A 62 8.69 -6.24 -16.05
C ARG A 62 9.74 -7.25 -16.49
N GLY A 63 10.95 -7.17 -15.95
CA GLY A 63 12.01 -8.17 -16.14
C GLY A 63 11.80 -9.46 -15.34
N GLN A 64 10.82 -9.50 -14.42
CA GLN A 64 10.50 -10.69 -13.64
C GLN A 64 9.35 -11.46 -14.31
N THR A 65 9.33 -12.78 -14.13
CA THR A 65 8.23 -13.62 -14.67
C THR A 65 7.09 -13.67 -13.65
N LEU A 66 6.17 -12.72 -13.77
CA LEU A 66 4.95 -12.66 -12.93
C LEU A 66 3.74 -12.91 -13.83
N SER A 67 3.06 -14.03 -13.65
CA SER A 67 2.04 -14.53 -14.61
C SER A 67 0.71 -13.80 -14.56
N ASN A 68 0.35 -13.18 -13.45
CA ASN A 68 -0.97 -12.57 -13.21
C ASN A 68 -0.87 -11.11 -12.73
N VAL A 69 0.22 -10.44 -13.11
CA VAL A 69 0.51 -9.06 -12.65
C VAL A 69 0.49 -8.08 -13.81
N GLU A 70 -0.34 -7.06 -13.69
CA GLU A 70 -0.29 -5.86 -14.52
C GLU A 70 0.59 -4.81 -13.82
N ILE A 71 1.62 -4.32 -14.51
CA ILE A 71 2.57 -3.32 -13.98
C ILE A 71 2.27 -1.98 -14.63
N VAL A 72 1.78 -1.04 -13.84
CA VAL A 72 1.35 0.29 -14.27
C VAL A 72 2.33 1.34 -13.79
N ASN A 73 2.96 2.07 -14.73
CA ASN A 73 3.76 3.24 -14.38
C ASN A 73 2.86 4.49 -14.33
N SER A 74 2.39 4.81 -13.15
CA SER A 74 1.49 5.94 -12.88
C SER A 74 1.61 6.42 -11.45
N ASN A 75 1.14 7.63 -11.19
CA ASN A 75 0.84 8.04 -9.82
C ASN A 75 -0.36 7.24 -9.29
N GLY A 76 -0.32 6.82 -8.04
CA GLY A 76 -1.37 6.03 -7.41
C GLY A 76 -2.73 6.72 -7.41
N GLU A 77 -2.77 8.04 -7.16
CA GLU A 77 -4.02 8.81 -7.17
C GLU A 77 -4.64 8.90 -8.58
N ASP A 78 -3.81 9.03 -9.62
CA ASP A 78 -4.29 9.11 -11.00
C ASP A 78 -4.82 7.75 -11.47
N TYR A 79 -4.13 6.67 -11.11
CA TYR A 79 -4.58 5.32 -11.37
C TYR A 79 -5.94 5.05 -10.69
N LEU A 80 -6.05 5.27 -9.38
CA LEU A 80 -7.26 5.02 -8.61
C LEU A 80 -8.45 5.87 -9.08
N ARG A 81 -8.21 7.12 -9.51
CA ARG A 81 -9.25 7.99 -10.09
C ARG A 81 -9.81 7.41 -11.39
N SER A 82 -8.99 6.73 -12.18
CA SER A 82 -9.39 6.14 -13.46
C SER A 82 -9.95 4.72 -13.33
N THR A 83 -9.71 4.04 -12.21
CA THR A 83 -10.15 2.68 -11.96
C THR A 83 -11.67 2.61 -11.81
N LYS A 84 -12.31 1.72 -12.59
CA LYS A 84 -13.77 1.54 -12.59
C LYS A 84 -14.22 0.13 -12.23
N GLY A 85 -13.30 -0.79 -12.09
CA GLY A 85 -13.57 -2.17 -11.70
C GLY A 85 -13.66 -2.35 -10.18
N PRO A 86 -14.25 -3.45 -9.70
CA PRO A 86 -14.30 -3.74 -8.29
C PRO A 86 -12.90 -4.03 -7.72
N ILE A 87 -12.57 -3.39 -6.59
CA ILE A 87 -11.34 -3.62 -5.83
C ILE A 87 -11.72 -4.38 -4.55
N SER A 88 -11.16 -5.56 -4.35
CA SER A 88 -11.38 -6.34 -3.12
C SER A 88 -10.21 -6.30 -2.15
N PHE A 89 -9.00 -6.04 -2.66
CA PHE A 89 -7.79 -5.89 -1.85
C PHE A 89 -7.02 -4.64 -2.29
N LEU A 90 -6.61 -3.82 -1.33
CA LEU A 90 -5.79 -2.64 -1.56
C LEU A 90 -4.60 -2.62 -0.59
N TYR A 91 -3.38 -2.56 -1.12
CA TYR A 91 -2.15 -2.36 -0.35
C TYR A 91 -1.58 -0.98 -0.64
N LEU A 92 -1.35 -0.21 0.41
CA LEU A 92 -0.82 1.16 0.36
C LEU A 92 0.58 1.18 0.96
N ASP A 93 1.60 1.36 0.11
CA ASP A 93 3.01 1.38 0.50
C ASP A 93 3.86 2.38 -0.33
N ASN A 94 3.22 3.28 -1.06
CA ASN A 94 3.99 4.29 -1.78
C ASN A 94 4.38 5.47 -0.88
N PHE A 95 5.32 6.26 -1.33
CA PHE A 95 5.95 7.37 -0.62
C PHE A 95 6.70 6.93 0.63
N ASP A 96 8.03 7.09 0.57
CA ASP A 96 8.88 6.86 1.73
C ASP A 96 8.60 7.90 2.82
N TRP A 97 8.99 7.55 4.04
CA TRP A 97 8.77 8.33 5.24
C TRP A 97 10.09 8.96 5.68
N ASP A 98 10.13 10.26 5.89
CA ASP A 98 11.36 10.97 6.25
C ASP A 98 11.71 10.85 7.74
N TRP A 99 10.81 10.35 8.55
CA TRP A 99 11.06 10.00 9.94
C TRP A 99 10.61 8.58 10.23
N HIS A 100 11.55 7.69 10.42
CA HIS A 100 11.34 6.31 10.86
C HIS A 100 12.55 5.89 11.70
N PRO A 101 12.39 5.19 12.83
CA PRO A 101 13.51 4.79 13.69
C PRO A 101 14.59 3.96 13.00
N LEU A 102 14.25 3.30 11.90
CA LEU A 102 15.19 2.49 11.11
C LEU A 102 15.83 3.23 9.93
N ASN A 103 15.38 4.45 9.62
CA ASN A 103 15.94 5.24 8.52
C ASN A 103 17.20 5.96 9.00
N THR A 104 18.27 5.80 8.25
CA THR A 104 19.46 6.63 8.42
C THR A 104 19.29 7.96 7.71
N GLU A 105 20.04 8.98 8.12
CA GLU A 105 20.03 10.28 7.45
C GLU A 105 20.42 10.15 5.98
N ASP A 106 21.44 9.35 5.66
CA ASP A 106 21.87 9.11 4.29
C ASP A 106 20.76 8.48 3.43
N PHE A 107 20.05 7.48 3.96
CA PHE A 107 18.90 6.88 3.29
C PHE A 107 17.82 7.92 2.97
N VAL A 108 17.45 8.75 3.94
CA VAL A 108 16.42 9.78 3.76
C VAL A 108 16.83 10.78 2.68
N LEU A 109 18.09 11.25 2.71
CA LEU A 109 18.62 12.20 1.72
C LEU A 109 18.64 11.59 0.31
N GLU A 110 19.04 10.33 0.18
CA GLU A 110 19.03 9.60 -1.09
C GLU A 110 17.60 9.47 -1.65
N GLN A 111 16.62 9.09 -0.82
CA GLN A 111 15.23 9.00 -1.24
C GLN A 111 14.67 10.37 -1.61
N GLN A 112 14.92 11.42 -0.83
CA GLN A 112 14.49 12.78 -1.17
C GLN A 112 15.07 13.25 -2.51
N ALA A 113 16.35 12.95 -2.78
CA ALA A 113 16.98 13.25 -4.06
C ALA A 113 16.32 12.48 -5.22
N ARG A 114 15.98 11.21 -5.03
CA ARG A 114 15.26 10.39 -6.00
C ARG A 114 13.87 10.95 -6.30
N TYR A 115 13.09 11.27 -5.27
CA TYR A 115 11.76 11.88 -5.44
C TYR A 115 11.84 13.20 -6.19
N LYS A 116 12.84 14.04 -5.87
CA LYS A 116 13.06 15.31 -6.57
C LYS A 116 13.37 15.11 -8.07
N GLN A 117 14.16 14.10 -8.44
CA GLN A 117 14.42 13.75 -9.84
C GLN A 117 13.14 13.34 -10.58
N LEU A 118 12.20 12.73 -9.87
CA LEU A 118 10.89 12.33 -10.39
C LEU A 118 9.83 13.44 -10.29
N GLY A 119 10.23 14.68 -9.96
CA GLY A 119 9.33 15.82 -9.85
C GLY A 119 8.40 15.78 -8.62
N ARG A 120 8.81 15.07 -7.55
CA ARG A 120 8.05 14.90 -6.32
C ARG A 120 8.80 15.45 -5.11
N THR A 121 8.06 15.71 -4.05
CA THR A 121 8.62 16.08 -2.74
C THR A 121 8.30 14.98 -1.74
N MET A 122 9.31 14.44 -1.08
CA MET A 122 9.16 13.44 -0.02
C MET A 122 9.24 14.12 1.33
N THR A 123 8.14 14.09 2.06
CA THR A 123 8.03 14.48 3.47
C THR A 123 6.96 13.62 4.12
N ASN A 124 6.92 13.55 5.45
CA ASN A 124 5.86 12.83 6.18
C ASN A 124 4.48 13.37 5.83
N LEU A 125 4.33 14.67 5.64
CA LEU A 125 3.06 15.27 5.24
C LEU A 125 2.64 14.83 3.84
N THR A 126 3.54 14.85 2.85
CA THR A 126 3.20 14.43 1.48
C THR A 126 2.87 12.94 1.41
N SER A 127 3.53 12.11 2.20
CA SER A 127 3.21 10.69 2.34
C SER A 127 1.80 10.48 2.92
N GLN A 128 1.48 11.13 4.03
CA GLN A 128 0.14 11.04 4.64
C GLN A 128 -0.97 11.53 3.71
N MET A 129 -0.74 12.63 2.99
CA MET A 129 -1.71 13.18 2.04
C MET A 129 -1.90 12.25 0.84
N ALA A 130 -0.83 11.64 0.34
CA ALA A 130 -0.93 10.67 -0.76
C ALA A 130 -1.79 9.47 -0.35
N HIS A 131 -1.52 8.84 0.78
CA HIS A 131 -2.28 7.69 1.26
C HIS A 131 -3.74 8.04 1.59
N LEU A 132 -4.01 9.21 2.18
CA LEU A 132 -5.39 9.68 2.40
C LEU A 132 -6.13 9.87 1.07
N ASN A 133 -5.52 10.55 0.10
CA ASN A 133 -6.12 10.76 -1.22
C ASN A 133 -6.37 9.43 -1.94
N GLN A 134 -5.45 8.49 -1.88
CA GLN A 134 -5.61 7.15 -2.45
C GLN A 134 -6.75 6.39 -1.79
N ALA A 135 -6.85 6.44 -0.46
CA ALA A 135 -7.99 5.85 0.25
C ALA A 135 -9.32 6.45 -0.21
N ILE A 136 -9.41 7.79 -0.32
CA ILE A 136 -10.62 8.49 -0.80
C ILE A 136 -10.97 8.07 -2.23
N LEU A 137 -9.99 8.04 -3.14
CA LEU A 137 -10.19 7.73 -4.55
C LEU A 137 -10.52 6.25 -4.80
N ALA A 138 -10.05 5.33 -3.96
CA ALA A 138 -10.35 3.92 -4.05
C ALA A 138 -11.79 3.59 -3.62
N MET A 139 -12.37 4.34 -2.65
CA MET A 139 -13.66 4.01 -2.02
C MET A 139 -14.81 3.72 -2.99
N PRO A 140 -15.02 4.49 -4.08
CA PRO A 140 -16.10 4.21 -5.02
C PRO A 140 -15.99 2.85 -5.74
N SER A 141 -14.77 2.29 -5.82
CA SER A 141 -14.48 1.01 -6.47
C SER A 141 -14.30 -0.15 -5.48
N MET A 142 -14.21 0.12 -4.18
CA MET A 142 -14.04 -0.93 -3.17
C MET A 142 -15.32 -1.75 -3.02
N THR A 143 -15.18 -3.08 -3.06
CA THR A 143 -16.29 -4.02 -2.81
C THR A 143 -16.82 -3.92 -1.38
N LEU A 144 -18.03 -4.44 -1.14
CA LEU A 144 -18.64 -4.40 0.20
C LEU A 144 -17.81 -5.17 1.23
N ARG A 145 -17.29 -6.34 0.85
CA ARG A 145 -16.33 -7.07 1.67
C ARG A 145 -14.96 -6.93 1.06
N SER A 146 -14.12 -6.14 1.69
CA SER A 146 -12.80 -5.78 1.17
C SER A 146 -11.77 -5.62 2.27
N LEU A 147 -10.51 -5.75 1.90
CA LEU A 147 -9.36 -5.65 2.79
C LEU A 147 -8.46 -4.51 2.34
N ILE A 148 -8.00 -3.71 3.27
CA ILE A 148 -7.00 -2.66 3.04
C ILE A 148 -5.83 -2.92 3.99
N VAL A 149 -4.62 -2.90 3.47
CA VAL A 149 -3.38 -2.98 4.24
C VAL A 149 -2.63 -1.67 4.06
N CYS A 150 -2.32 -1.03 5.17
CA CYS A 150 -1.54 0.19 5.24
C CYS A 150 -0.16 -0.13 5.81
N ASP A 151 0.87 -0.06 4.96
CA ASP A 151 2.25 -0.26 5.40
C ASP A 151 2.76 0.94 6.19
N ASP A 152 3.79 0.73 7.00
CA ASP A 152 4.40 1.76 7.84
C ASP A 152 3.37 2.61 8.61
N THR A 153 2.33 1.96 9.16
CA THR A 153 1.22 2.65 9.83
C THR A 153 0.81 1.90 11.08
N TRP A 154 0.77 2.59 12.21
CA TRP A 154 0.47 2.00 13.52
C TRP A 154 -0.36 2.94 14.40
N TYR A 155 -1.01 2.38 15.43
CA TYR A 155 -1.63 3.19 16.47
C TYR A 155 -0.59 3.60 17.51
N ASN A 156 -0.42 4.89 17.70
CA ASN A 156 0.48 5.44 18.71
C ASN A 156 -0.29 5.67 20.02
N GLU A 157 -0.10 4.79 20.99
CA GLU A 157 -0.80 4.85 22.27
C GLU A 157 -0.49 6.14 23.06
N HIS A 158 0.74 6.64 22.96
CA HIS A 158 1.15 7.86 23.67
C HIS A 158 0.40 9.10 23.16
N TRP A 159 0.19 9.18 21.85
CA TRP A 159 -0.47 10.33 21.22
C TRP A 159 -1.96 10.09 20.97
N GLY A 160 -2.46 8.88 21.15
CA GLY A 160 -3.86 8.52 20.93
C GLY A 160 -4.33 8.63 19.49
N HIS A 161 -3.45 8.45 18.49
CA HIS A 161 -3.80 8.52 17.07
C HIS A 161 -2.95 7.55 16.22
N TYR A 162 -3.41 7.31 14.99
CA TYR A 162 -2.63 6.58 14.01
C TYR A 162 -1.50 7.42 13.45
N SER A 163 -0.32 6.85 13.39
CA SER A 163 0.92 7.45 12.89
C SER A 163 1.42 6.70 11.66
N GLY A 164 2.44 7.23 11.01
CA GLY A 164 3.04 6.64 9.82
C GLY A 164 2.38 7.10 8.51
N LYS A 165 2.69 6.40 7.42
CA LYS A 165 2.29 6.80 6.05
C LYS A 165 0.77 6.98 5.89
N SER A 166 -0.02 6.06 6.44
CA SER A 166 -1.48 6.10 6.35
C SER A 166 -2.15 6.63 7.62
N GLY A 167 -1.41 7.32 8.51
CA GLY A 167 -1.97 7.83 9.76
C GLY A 167 -3.23 8.68 9.57
N ALA A 168 -3.29 9.49 8.52
CA ALA A 168 -4.48 10.27 8.16
C ALA A 168 -5.57 9.44 7.44
N ALA A 169 -5.19 8.38 6.72
CA ALA A 169 -6.14 7.55 5.98
C ALA A 169 -6.94 6.61 6.89
N VAL A 170 -6.34 6.08 7.97
CA VAL A 170 -7.00 5.11 8.86
C VAL A 170 -8.29 5.67 9.49
N PRO A 171 -8.34 6.87 10.09
CA PRO A 171 -9.59 7.43 10.60
C PRO A 171 -10.66 7.62 9.52
N TYR A 172 -10.26 8.04 8.32
CA TYR A 172 -11.17 8.14 7.18
C TYR A 172 -11.78 6.77 6.84
N LEU A 173 -10.95 5.72 6.72
CA LEU A 173 -11.40 4.36 6.41
C LEU A 173 -12.34 3.80 7.47
N ILE A 174 -12.07 4.07 8.76
CA ILE A 174 -13.01 3.72 9.85
C ILE A 174 -14.37 4.41 9.64
N GLY A 175 -14.35 5.70 9.27
CA GLY A 175 -15.57 6.45 8.91
C GLY A 175 -16.33 5.86 7.71
N GLN A 176 -15.65 5.11 6.81
CA GLN A 176 -16.25 4.39 5.68
C GLN A 176 -16.70 2.95 6.04
N GLY A 177 -16.71 2.60 7.32
CA GLY A 177 -17.20 1.31 7.80
C GLY A 177 -16.16 0.20 7.88
N TYR A 178 -14.89 0.51 7.67
CA TYR A 178 -13.80 -0.44 7.92
C TYR A 178 -13.55 -0.59 9.43
N ARG A 179 -13.11 -1.78 9.82
CA ARG A 179 -12.70 -2.09 11.18
C ARG A 179 -11.22 -2.46 11.18
N ILE A 180 -10.51 -2.03 12.21
CA ILE A 180 -9.15 -2.51 12.45
C ILE A 180 -9.23 -4.00 12.78
N LEU A 181 -8.52 -4.81 12.02
CA LEU A 181 -8.34 -6.24 12.26
C LEU A 181 -7.06 -6.48 13.03
N GLU A 182 -5.99 -5.80 12.60
CA GLU A 182 -4.67 -5.84 13.23
C GLU A 182 -4.00 -4.47 13.08
N THR A 183 -3.21 -4.11 14.08
CA THR A 183 -2.26 -3.00 14.01
C THR A 183 -1.03 -3.38 14.80
N GLU A 184 0.14 -3.08 14.29
CA GLU A 184 1.41 -3.44 14.91
C GLU A 184 2.37 -2.26 14.85
N GLU A 185 3.04 -2.00 15.97
CA GLU A 185 4.13 -1.05 16.09
C GLU A 185 5.47 -1.76 15.75
N TYR A 186 6.56 -1.28 16.26
CA TYR A 186 7.89 -1.86 16.03
C TYR A 186 7.91 -3.41 16.21
N PRO A 187 8.60 -4.17 15.36
CA PRO A 187 9.46 -3.74 14.24
C PRO A 187 8.77 -3.70 12.86
N THR A 188 7.49 -3.97 12.78
CA THR A 188 6.81 -4.31 11.51
C THR A 188 5.73 -3.32 11.08
N TYR A 189 5.58 -2.23 11.75
CA TYR A 189 4.68 -1.11 11.46
C TYR A 189 3.65 -1.34 10.35
N GLY A 190 2.43 -1.73 10.71
CA GLY A 190 1.39 -1.91 9.72
C GLY A 190 -0.01 -1.93 10.34
N THR A 191 -1.03 -1.66 9.53
CA THR A 191 -2.43 -1.73 9.93
C THR A 191 -3.25 -2.44 8.86
N ILE A 192 -4.02 -3.45 9.26
CA ILE A 192 -4.95 -4.19 8.42
C ILE A 192 -6.37 -3.78 8.79
N LEU A 193 -7.14 -3.36 7.78
CA LEU A 193 -8.52 -2.98 7.92
C LEU A 193 -9.41 -3.86 7.04
N GLY A 194 -10.54 -4.33 7.57
CA GLY A 194 -11.52 -5.12 6.82
C GLY A 194 -12.92 -4.51 6.93
N ARG A 195 -13.71 -4.73 5.87
CA ARG A 195 -15.12 -4.39 5.83
C ARG A 195 -15.92 -5.61 5.37
N TRP A 196 -16.78 -6.16 6.25
CA TRP A 196 -17.74 -7.25 6.04
C TRP A 196 -18.77 -7.30 7.16
#